data_fd5b7095b33fc10d09f7bdf2aaab0338
#
_entry.id   fd5b7095b33fc10d09f7bdf2aaab0338
#
_cell.length_a   1.000
_cell.length_b   1.000
_cell.length_c   1.000
_cell.angle_alpha   90.00
_cell.angle_beta   90.00
_cell.angle_gamma   90.00
#
_symmetry.space_group_name_H-M   'P 1'
#
loop_
_entity.id
_entity.type
_entity.pdbx_description
1 polymer ?
#
loop_
_entity_poly.entity_id
_entity_poly.type
_entity_poly.pdbx_seq_one_letter_code
_entity_poly.pdbx_strand_id
1 'polypeptide(L)'
;DIYTPEYAAGFKILGATNVQSTLIQVFNPWQGAKEVEMSYFISRNGEQAPTGFIGSTIPAGAKRIVCMSSSYIAMLDALGQVNRIVAVSGIDYVSNPYILAHKDSIKDMGPEMNYELLLGLKPDIVLLYGIGDAQTAITDKLKELSIPYIYMGEYLEESPLGKAEWMVVLSELTDSREKGIEIFSEIPKRYLSLKALTESVGQCPTVMFNTPWNDSWVMPSTKSYMAQLVADAGAEYIYKENSSNSSTSIGLETAYGLIQKADYWINVGSATSLDELKTVNPKFADAKAVRERTVYNNNLRLTPTGGNDYWESAVIRPDVVLRDLIHIFHPELVPDSLYYYRHLE
;
A
#
# COMPACT_ATOMS: atom_id res chain seq x y z
N ASP A 1 -19.74 9.65 14.80
CA ASP A 1 -18.77 8.74 14.19
C ASP A 1 -18.58 7.52 15.08
N ILE A 2 -18.51 6.33 14.49
CA ILE A 2 -18.13 5.10 15.19
C ILE A 2 -16.60 4.98 15.20
N TYR A 3 -15.99 5.34 14.10
CA TYR A 3 -14.55 5.38 13.96
C TYR A 3 -14.13 6.55 13.09
N THR A 4 -13.31 7.43 13.66
CA THR A 4 -12.62 8.49 12.93
C THR A 4 -11.15 8.13 12.87
N PRO A 5 -10.57 7.95 11.69
CA PRO A 5 -9.15 7.65 11.55
C PRO A 5 -8.28 8.73 12.20
N GLU A 6 -7.19 8.31 12.80
CA GLU A 6 -6.19 9.21 13.39
C GLU A 6 -5.14 9.63 12.36
N TYR A 7 -4.80 8.74 11.42
CA TYR A 7 -3.73 8.91 10.46
C TYR A 7 -4.20 8.92 9.01
N ALA A 8 -5.25 8.16 8.69
CA ALA A 8 -5.81 8.10 7.35
C ALA A 8 -6.75 9.27 7.08
N ALA A 9 -6.73 9.79 5.86
CA ALA A 9 -7.62 10.84 5.39
C ALA A 9 -8.73 10.33 4.47
N GLY A 10 -8.57 9.12 3.92
CA GLY A 10 -9.39 8.61 2.84
C GLY A 10 -10.68 7.90 3.26
N PHE A 11 -10.98 7.73 4.55
CA PHE A 11 -12.23 7.08 4.97
C PHE A 11 -12.76 7.55 6.32
N LYS A 12 -14.02 7.21 6.60
CA LYS A 12 -14.69 7.31 7.91
C LYS A 12 -15.68 6.17 8.07
N ILE A 13 -15.98 5.80 9.31
CA ILE A 13 -17.05 4.85 9.64
C ILE A 13 -18.05 5.52 10.56
N LEU A 14 -19.28 5.62 10.10
CA LEU A 14 -20.40 6.26 10.79
C LEU A 14 -21.39 5.22 11.26
N GLY A 15 -22.13 5.56 12.30
CA GLY A 15 -23.24 4.79 12.79
C GLY A 15 -24.42 5.68 13.21
N ALA A 16 -25.53 5.07 13.56
CA ALA A 16 -26.69 5.77 14.08
C ALA A 16 -27.19 5.11 15.37
N THR A 17 -27.91 5.89 16.18
CA THR A 17 -28.51 5.38 17.42
C THR A 17 -29.56 4.31 17.09
N ASN A 18 -29.53 3.21 17.81
CA ASN A 18 -30.45 2.07 17.65
C ASN A 18 -30.37 1.33 16.31
N VAL A 19 -29.26 1.51 15.56
CA VAL A 19 -28.97 0.81 14.30
C VAL A 19 -27.64 0.07 14.45
N GLN A 20 -27.62 -1.22 14.08
CA GLN A 20 -26.40 -2.03 14.11
C GLN A 20 -25.56 -1.86 12.82
N SER A 21 -26.21 -1.52 11.72
CA SER A 21 -25.56 -1.22 10.45
C SER A 21 -24.77 0.07 10.51
N THR A 22 -23.75 0.16 9.67
CA THR A 22 -22.82 1.28 9.63
C THR A 22 -22.67 1.81 8.21
N LEU A 23 -22.08 2.97 8.10
CA LEU A 23 -21.76 3.62 6.82
C LEU A 23 -20.25 3.81 6.73
N ILE A 24 -19.64 3.21 5.72
CA ILE A 24 -18.27 3.55 5.33
C ILE A 24 -18.34 4.64 4.27
N GLN A 25 -17.68 5.76 4.52
CA GLN A 25 -17.45 6.81 3.52
C GLN A 25 -16.00 6.75 3.08
N VAL A 26 -15.78 6.75 1.76
CA VAL A 26 -14.45 6.76 1.13
C VAL A 26 -14.32 8.04 0.32
N PHE A 27 -13.22 8.76 0.55
CA PHE A 27 -12.97 10.06 -0.06
C PHE A 27 -11.84 9.98 -1.08
N ASN A 28 -12.05 10.54 -2.25
CA ASN A 28 -11.07 10.66 -3.33
C ASN A 28 -10.30 9.35 -3.58
N PRO A 29 -10.98 8.24 -3.91
CA PRO A 29 -10.41 6.88 -3.86
C PRO A 29 -9.45 6.53 -5.00
N TRP A 30 -9.10 7.46 -5.89
CA TRP A 30 -8.10 7.28 -6.94
C TRP A 30 -7.31 8.55 -7.20
N GLN A 31 -6.15 8.40 -7.80
CA GLN A 31 -5.27 9.51 -8.11
C GLN A 31 -5.95 10.53 -9.04
N GLY A 32 -5.91 11.80 -8.65
CA GLY A 32 -6.54 12.88 -9.38
C GLY A 32 -8.03 13.09 -9.06
N ALA A 33 -8.65 12.24 -8.24
CA ALA A 33 -10.00 12.47 -7.76
C ALA A 33 -10.06 13.76 -6.92
N LYS A 34 -11.12 14.54 -7.12
CA LYS A 34 -11.38 15.77 -6.36
C LYS A 34 -12.85 15.78 -6.00
N GLU A 35 -13.13 15.98 -4.71
CA GLU A 35 -14.50 16.04 -4.17
C GLU A 35 -15.34 14.80 -4.50
N VAL A 36 -14.68 13.64 -4.66
CA VAL A 36 -15.34 12.35 -4.85
C VAL A 36 -15.59 11.72 -3.50
N GLU A 37 -16.85 11.40 -3.22
CA GLU A 37 -17.27 10.64 -2.05
C GLU A 37 -18.04 9.40 -2.50
N MET A 38 -17.67 8.25 -1.95
CA MET A 38 -18.39 7.00 -2.14
C MET A 38 -18.88 6.48 -0.80
N SER A 39 -20.16 6.13 -0.73
CA SER A 39 -20.82 5.69 0.49
C SER A 39 -21.23 4.21 0.39
N TYR A 40 -20.91 3.44 1.43
CA TYR A 40 -21.18 2.01 1.52
C TYR A 40 -21.94 1.73 2.82
N PHE A 41 -23.20 1.30 2.68
CA PHE A 41 -24.01 0.89 3.82
C PHE A 41 -23.72 -0.57 4.18
N ILE A 42 -23.15 -0.80 5.35
CA ILE A 42 -22.79 -2.13 5.83
C ILE A 42 -23.96 -2.67 6.64
N SER A 43 -24.77 -3.48 5.99
CA SER A 43 -26.05 -4.00 6.54
C SER A 43 -25.82 -5.11 7.54
N ARG A 44 -26.43 -4.97 8.72
CA ARG A 44 -26.52 -6.00 9.77
C ARG A 44 -27.97 -6.30 10.12
N ASN A 45 -28.23 -7.52 10.54
CA ASN A 45 -29.55 -7.95 11.01
C ASN A 45 -30.72 -7.68 10.03
N GLY A 46 -30.43 -7.62 8.72
CA GLY A 46 -31.46 -7.32 7.70
C GLY A 46 -31.89 -5.86 7.64
N GLU A 47 -31.22 -4.96 8.35
CA GLU A 47 -31.48 -3.52 8.28
C GLU A 47 -31.26 -3.00 6.88
N GLN A 48 -32.13 -2.11 6.46
CA GLN A 48 -32.11 -1.51 5.12
C GLN A 48 -31.44 -0.13 5.17
N ALA A 49 -30.79 0.24 4.08
CA ALA A 49 -30.28 1.59 3.93
C ALA A 49 -31.43 2.62 4.03
N PRO A 50 -31.16 3.83 4.57
CA PRO A 50 -32.16 4.86 4.67
C PRO A 50 -32.80 5.22 3.33
N THR A 51 -34.08 5.62 3.34
CA THR A 51 -34.75 6.10 2.12
C THR A 51 -33.97 7.27 1.52
N GLY A 52 -33.67 7.16 0.22
CA GLY A 52 -32.90 8.17 -0.51
C GLY A 52 -31.39 8.02 -0.37
N PHE A 53 -30.90 6.93 0.27
CA PHE A 53 -29.48 6.64 0.31
C PHE A 53 -28.88 6.47 -1.12
N ILE A 54 -27.81 7.19 -1.36
CA ILE A 54 -27.03 7.11 -2.60
C ILE A 54 -25.71 6.39 -2.27
N GLY A 55 -25.57 5.16 -2.70
CA GLY A 55 -24.38 4.34 -2.42
C GLY A 55 -24.66 2.86 -2.64
N SER A 56 -23.75 2.02 -2.20
CA SER A 56 -23.87 0.57 -2.29
C SER A 56 -24.20 -0.03 -0.93
N THR A 57 -25.03 -1.05 -0.92
CA THR A 57 -25.31 -1.85 0.30
C THR A 57 -24.51 -3.13 0.26
N ILE A 58 -23.77 -3.39 1.32
CA ILE A 58 -22.90 -4.55 1.49
C ILE A 58 -23.30 -5.26 2.78
N PRO A 59 -23.65 -6.55 2.74
CA PRO A 59 -23.88 -7.32 3.96
C PRO A 59 -22.61 -7.41 4.80
N ALA A 60 -22.71 -7.16 6.11
CA ALA A 60 -21.58 -7.34 7.02
C ALA A 60 -21.18 -8.82 7.13
N GLY A 61 -19.94 -9.06 7.52
CA GLY A 61 -19.43 -10.41 7.70
C GLY A 61 -19.10 -11.13 6.39
N ALA A 62 -18.63 -10.40 5.38
CA ALA A 62 -18.19 -10.96 4.09
C ALA A 62 -17.30 -12.20 4.27
N LYS A 63 -17.65 -13.31 3.62
CA LYS A 63 -16.98 -14.63 3.71
C LYS A 63 -16.25 -15.00 2.41
N ARG A 64 -16.61 -14.40 1.31
CA ARG A 64 -16.07 -14.68 -0.03
C ARG A 64 -15.53 -13.36 -0.62
N ILE A 65 -14.23 -13.14 -0.45
CA ILE A 65 -13.58 -11.86 -0.76
C ILE A 65 -12.66 -12.04 -1.96
N VAL A 66 -12.75 -11.12 -2.91
CA VAL A 66 -11.82 -10.99 -4.03
C VAL A 66 -10.91 -9.80 -3.78
N CYS A 67 -9.60 -10.04 -3.79
CA CYS A 67 -8.57 -9.02 -3.56
C CYS A 67 -7.87 -8.66 -4.87
N MET A 68 -8.06 -7.43 -5.34
CA MET A 68 -7.40 -6.94 -6.55
C MET A 68 -6.04 -6.30 -6.28
N SER A 69 -5.61 -6.26 -5.02
CA SER A 69 -4.27 -5.84 -4.60
C SER A 69 -3.73 -6.76 -3.50
N SER A 70 -2.43 -7.02 -3.50
CA SER A 70 -1.75 -7.81 -2.46
C SER A 70 -1.77 -7.15 -1.08
N SER A 71 -1.89 -5.83 -1.00
CA SER A 71 -2.06 -5.09 0.26
C SER A 71 -3.27 -5.60 1.07
N TYR A 72 -4.36 -5.92 0.39
CA TYR A 72 -5.59 -6.39 1.04
C TYR A 72 -5.43 -7.81 1.60
N ILE A 73 -4.62 -8.64 0.94
CA ILE A 73 -4.26 -9.97 1.44
C ILE A 73 -3.56 -9.85 2.79
N ALA A 74 -2.57 -8.98 2.88
CA ALA A 74 -1.83 -8.74 4.12
C ALA A 74 -2.72 -8.21 5.25
N MET A 75 -3.61 -7.28 4.94
CA MET A 75 -4.57 -6.74 5.91
C MET A 75 -5.52 -7.82 6.43
N LEU A 76 -6.09 -8.65 5.54
CA LEU A 76 -6.96 -9.76 5.92
C LEU A 76 -6.23 -10.84 6.71
N ASP A 77 -4.98 -11.11 6.38
CA ASP A 77 -4.14 -12.06 7.13
C ASP A 77 -3.88 -11.55 8.56
N ALA A 78 -3.53 -10.28 8.72
CA ALA A 78 -3.35 -9.66 10.04
C ALA A 78 -4.62 -9.71 10.90
N LEU A 79 -5.79 -9.61 10.27
CA LEU A 79 -7.09 -9.76 10.93
C LEU A 79 -7.47 -11.22 11.24
N GLY A 80 -6.67 -12.21 10.75
CA GLY A 80 -7.01 -13.63 10.82
C GLY A 80 -8.16 -14.03 9.90
N GLN A 81 -8.34 -13.32 8.79
CA GLN A 81 -9.45 -13.50 7.84
C GLN A 81 -8.98 -13.93 6.43
N VAL A 82 -7.72 -14.29 6.26
CA VAL A 82 -7.13 -14.66 4.97
C VAL A 82 -7.84 -15.85 4.31
N ASN A 83 -8.42 -16.75 5.11
CA ASN A 83 -9.19 -17.90 4.64
C ASN A 83 -10.53 -17.53 3.96
N ARG A 84 -10.93 -16.27 4.00
CA ARG A 84 -12.11 -15.74 3.29
C ARG A 84 -11.81 -15.33 1.86
N ILE A 85 -10.55 -15.30 1.46
CA ILE A 85 -10.13 -14.93 0.11
C ILE A 85 -10.43 -16.08 -0.85
N VAL A 86 -11.18 -15.79 -1.92
CA VAL A 86 -11.56 -16.75 -2.96
C VAL A 86 -10.85 -16.50 -4.30
N ALA A 87 -10.38 -15.28 -4.52
CA ALA A 87 -9.55 -14.93 -5.67
C ALA A 87 -8.65 -13.73 -5.38
N VAL A 88 -7.56 -13.66 -6.11
CA VAL A 88 -6.58 -12.57 -6.06
C VAL A 88 -6.19 -12.17 -7.48
N SER A 89 -5.64 -10.98 -7.65
CA SER A 89 -5.04 -10.57 -8.92
C SER A 89 -3.55 -10.92 -8.93
N GLY A 90 -3.12 -11.73 -9.92
CA GLY A 90 -1.72 -12.11 -10.11
C GLY A 90 -1.21 -13.06 -9.02
N ILE A 91 -1.83 -14.24 -8.89
CA ILE A 91 -1.53 -15.22 -7.82
C ILE A 91 -0.04 -15.63 -7.78
N ASP A 92 0.66 -15.60 -8.91
CA ASP A 92 2.09 -15.95 -8.95
C ASP A 92 2.99 -14.89 -8.30
N TYR A 93 2.49 -13.67 -8.14
CA TYR A 93 3.20 -12.56 -7.47
C TYR A 93 2.81 -12.39 -6.01
N VAL A 94 1.94 -13.23 -5.48
CA VAL A 94 1.57 -13.22 -4.06
C VAL A 94 2.65 -13.87 -3.22
N SER A 95 2.94 -13.29 -2.06
CA SER A 95 3.94 -13.80 -1.10
C SER A 95 3.31 -14.52 0.09
N ASN A 96 2.02 -14.28 0.36
CA ASN A 96 1.34 -14.80 1.54
C ASN A 96 1.35 -16.33 1.57
N PRO A 97 1.85 -16.96 2.65
CA PRO A 97 1.99 -18.42 2.73
C PRO A 97 0.66 -19.18 2.63
N TYR A 98 -0.43 -18.60 3.18
CA TYR A 98 -1.75 -19.22 3.08
C TYR A 98 -2.24 -19.29 1.63
N ILE A 99 -2.13 -18.17 0.89
CA ILE A 99 -2.52 -18.12 -0.53
C ILE A 99 -1.69 -19.12 -1.35
N LEU A 100 -0.36 -19.14 -1.13
CA LEU A 100 0.54 -20.05 -1.83
C LEU A 100 0.21 -21.53 -1.56
N ALA A 101 -0.18 -21.86 -0.33
CA ALA A 101 -0.58 -23.23 0.05
C ALA A 101 -1.95 -23.64 -0.51
N HIS A 102 -2.78 -22.69 -0.93
CA HIS A 102 -4.16 -22.93 -1.39
C HIS A 102 -4.41 -22.51 -2.84
N LYS A 103 -3.36 -22.46 -3.68
CA LYS A 103 -3.46 -22.06 -5.11
C LYS A 103 -4.48 -22.89 -5.92
N ASP A 104 -4.73 -24.12 -5.54
CA ASP A 104 -5.71 -24.97 -6.23
C ASP A 104 -7.17 -24.50 -6.03
N SER A 105 -7.45 -23.90 -4.90
CA SER A 105 -8.79 -23.44 -4.51
C SER A 105 -9.00 -21.92 -4.68
N ILE A 106 -7.97 -21.12 -4.49
CA ILE A 106 -8.00 -19.67 -4.70
C ILE A 106 -7.70 -19.39 -6.16
N LYS A 107 -8.56 -18.61 -6.81
CA LYS A 107 -8.47 -18.34 -8.24
C LYS A 107 -7.62 -17.10 -8.54
N ASP A 108 -7.00 -17.11 -9.72
CA ASP A 108 -6.33 -15.94 -10.26
C ASP A 108 -7.30 -15.14 -11.13
N MET A 109 -7.56 -13.89 -10.73
CA MET A 109 -8.38 -12.96 -11.50
C MET A 109 -7.64 -12.44 -12.74
N GLY A 110 -6.32 -12.59 -12.78
CA GLY A 110 -5.47 -12.00 -13.80
C GLY A 110 -5.23 -10.49 -13.61
N PRO A 111 -4.55 -9.85 -14.57
CA PRO A 111 -4.27 -8.41 -14.51
C PRO A 111 -5.52 -7.57 -14.78
N GLU A 112 -6.49 -8.09 -15.50
CA GLU A 112 -7.78 -7.47 -15.78
C GLU A 112 -8.90 -8.26 -15.11
N MET A 113 -10.03 -7.58 -14.87
CA MET A 113 -11.18 -8.20 -14.23
C MET A 113 -11.83 -9.27 -15.12
N ASN A 114 -11.75 -10.53 -14.68
CA ASN A 114 -12.44 -11.64 -15.34
C ASN A 114 -13.86 -11.78 -14.79
N TYR A 115 -14.83 -11.17 -15.46
CA TYR A 115 -16.24 -11.13 -15.01
C TYR A 115 -16.93 -12.49 -15.03
N GLU A 116 -16.57 -13.38 -15.94
CA GLU A 116 -17.13 -14.74 -15.99
C GLU A 116 -16.70 -15.55 -14.77
N LEU A 117 -15.41 -15.52 -14.45
CA LEU A 117 -14.87 -16.13 -13.25
C LEU A 117 -15.50 -15.52 -11.98
N LEU A 118 -15.64 -14.19 -11.96
CA LEU A 118 -16.22 -13.47 -10.83
C LEU A 118 -17.66 -13.89 -10.56
N LEU A 119 -18.49 -14.01 -11.62
CA LEU A 119 -19.86 -14.52 -11.50
C LEU A 119 -19.90 -15.94 -10.95
N GLY A 120 -19.01 -16.80 -11.43
CA GLY A 120 -18.91 -18.19 -10.93
C GLY A 120 -18.49 -18.28 -9.45
N LEU A 121 -17.66 -17.38 -8.98
CA LEU A 121 -17.19 -17.31 -7.60
C LEU A 121 -18.26 -16.79 -6.64
N LYS A 122 -19.22 -16.01 -7.10
CA LYS A 122 -20.27 -15.38 -6.27
C LYS A 122 -19.67 -14.69 -5.05
N PRO A 123 -18.79 -13.71 -5.20
CA PRO A 123 -18.15 -13.06 -4.08
C PRO A 123 -19.15 -12.21 -3.29
N ASP A 124 -18.93 -12.11 -1.98
CA ASP A 124 -19.65 -11.18 -1.13
C ASP A 124 -19.15 -9.74 -1.35
N ILE A 125 -17.89 -9.60 -1.72
CA ILE A 125 -17.29 -8.30 -2.01
C ILE A 125 -16.03 -8.44 -2.88
N VAL A 126 -15.81 -7.44 -3.74
CA VAL A 126 -14.58 -7.21 -4.49
C VAL A 126 -13.88 -5.97 -3.93
N LEU A 127 -12.65 -6.13 -3.49
CA LEU A 127 -11.80 -5.03 -3.04
C LEU A 127 -11.02 -4.47 -4.23
N LEU A 128 -11.30 -3.23 -4.58
CA LEU A 128 -10.73 -2.53 -5.74
C LEU A 128 -9.76 -1.44 -5.32
N TYR A 129 -8.82 -1.13 -6.18
CA TYR A 129 -8.10 0.13 -6.18
C TYR A 129 -8.38 0.89 -7.48
N GLY A 130 -8.36 2.23 -7.44
CA GLY A 130 -8.68 3.06 -8.59
C GLY A 130 -7.42 3.60 -9.27
N ILE A 131 -7.33 3.45 -10.60
CA ILE A 131 -6.27 4.09 -11.40
C ILE A 131 -6.94 4.89 -12.53
N GLY A 132 -7.17 6.18 -12.28
CA GLY A 132 -7.67 7.12 -13.29
C GLY A 132 -9.07 6.83 -13.83
N ASP A 133 -9.37 7.34 -15.00
CA ASP A 133 -10.72 7.35 -15.59
C ASP A 133 -11.28 5.98 -16.04
N ALA A 134 -10.44 4.94 -16.09
CA ALA A 134 -10.87 3.58 -16.46
C ALA A 134 -11.80 2.92 -15.41
N GLN A 135 -11.92 3.50 -14.23
CA GLN A 135 -12.67 2.94 -13.11
C GLN A 135 -14.16 2.87 -13.34
N THR A 136 -14.73 3.83 -14.06
CA THR A 136 -16.18 3.89 -14.34
C THR A 136 -16.70 2.64 -15.04
N ALA A 137 -15.95 2.13 -16.02
CA ALA A 137 -16.33 0.93 -16.76
C ALA A 137 -16.38 -0.32 -15.86
N ILE A 138 -15.42 -0.48 -14.92
CA ILE A 138 -15.37 -1.60 -13.98
C ILE A 138 -16.57 -1.52 -13.01
N THR A 139 -16.82 -0.36 -12.44
CA THR A 139 -17.92 -0.18 -11.48
C THR A 139 -19.28 -0.32 -12.12
N ASP A 140 -19.47 0.19 -13.33
CA ASP A 140 -20.73 0.03 -14.08
C ASP A 140 -21.00 -1.44 -14.37
N LYS A 141 -19.97 -2.21 -14.74
CA LYS A 141 -20.11 -3.65 -14.98
C LYS A 141 -20.41 -4.42 -13.70
N LEU A 142 -19.74 -4.12 -12.59
CA LEU A 142 -20.03 -4.75 -11.29
C LEU A 142 -21.45 -4.44 -10.81
N LYS A 143 -21.94 -3.21 -11.01
CA LYS A 143 -23.33 -2.84 -10.71
C LYS A 143 -24.33 -3.61 -11.60
N GLU A 144 -24.09 -3.68 -12.91
CA GLU A 144 -24.91 -4.47 -13.84
C GLU A 144 -25.02 -5.93 -13.38
N LEU A 145 -23.91 -6.52 -12.90
CA LEU A 145 -23.84 -7.89 -12.45
C LEU A 145 -24.29 -8.08 -10.99
N SER A 146 -24.68 -7.01 -10.32
CA SER A 146 -25.07 -7.00 -8.90
C SER A 146 -23.99 -7.57 -7.98
N ILE A 147 -22.71 -7.32 -8.27
CA ILE A 147 -21.57 -7.74 -7.47
C ILE A 147 -21.15 -6.60 -6.54
N PRO A 148 -21.18 -6.78 -5.22
CA PRO A 148 -20.71 -5.77 -4.27
C PRO A 148 -19.21 -5.50 -4.42
N TYR A 149 -18.84 -4.23 -4.31
CA TYR A 149 -17.43 -3.80 -4.35
C TYR A 149 -17.20 -2.62 -3.41
N ILE A 150 -15.96 -2.40 -3.04
CA ILE A 150 -15.49 -1.19 -2.35
C ILE A 150 -14.16 -0.75 -2.92
N TYR A 151 -13.98 0.55 -3.06
CA TYR A 151 -12.67 1.15 -3.34
C TYR A 151 -11.87 1.31 -2.06
N MET A 152 -10.67 0.76 -2.09
CA MET A 152 -9.66 0.95 -1.06
C MET A 152 -8.69 2.05 -1.53
N GLY A 153 -8.48 3.06 -0.69
CA GLY A 153 -7.66 4.22 -1.03
C GLY A 153 -6.33 4.28 -0.28
N GLU A 154 -5.90 3.18 0.32
CA GLU A 154 -4.71 3.14 1.17
C GLU A 154 -3.43 3.60 0.47
N TYR A 155 -3.32 3.34 -0.83
CA TYR A 155 -2.15 3.71 -1.62
C TYR A 155 -2.00 5.23 -1.84
N LEU A 156 -3.07 5.99 -1.60
CA LEU A 156 -3.10 7.45 -1.74
C LEU A 156 -2.73 8.17 -0.43
N GLU A 157 -2.70 7.46 0.68
CA GLU A 157 -2.36 8.06 1.97
C GLU A 157 -0.92 8.60 1.97
N GLU A 158 -0.75 9.80 2.48
CA GLU A 158 0.56 10.44 2.62
C GLU A 158 1.35 9.87 3.81
N SER A 159 0.64 9.30 4.79
CA SER A 159 1.25 8.70 5.98
C SER A 159 1.37 7.18 5.86
N PRO A 160 2.52 6.58 6.21
CA PRO A 160 2.64 5.13 6.34
C PRO A 160 1.66 4.52 7.35
N LEU A 161 1.38 5.24 8.44
CA LEU A 161 0.37 4.84 9.43
C LEU A 161 -1.04 4.95 8.87
N GLY A 162 -1.33 5.99 8.07
CA GLY A 162 -2.62 6.12 7.37
C GLY A 162 -2.88 4.96 6.42
N LYS A 163 -1.86 4.52 5.69
CA LYS A 163 -1.98 3.32 4.84
C LYS A 163 -2.37 2.08 5.65
N ALA A 164 -1.70 1.85 6.77
CA ALA A 164 -1.98 0.70 7.64
C ALA A 164 -3.37 0.77 8.27
N GLU A 165 -3.87 1.97 8.57
CA GLU A 165 -5.16 2.19 9.22
C GLU A 165 -6.35 1.71 8.38
N TRP A 166 -6.20 1.60 7.06
CA TRP A 166 -7.22 1.04 6.18
C TRP A 166 -7.60 -0.40 6.49
N MET A 167 -6.80 -1.13 7.26
CA MET A 167 -7.20 -2.45 7.74
C MET A 167 -8.49 -2.41 8.58
N VAL A 168 -8.79 -1.27 9.21
CA VAL A 168 -10.04 -1.08 9.97
C VAL A 168 -11.25 -1.13 9.05
N VAL A 169 -11.15 -0.65 7.80
CA VAL A 169 -12.22 -0.80 6.79
C VAL A 169 -12.49 -2.28 6.52
N LEU A 170 -11.45 -3.09 6.33
CA LEU A 170 -11.62 -4.54 6.13
C LEU A 170 -12.17 -5.25 7.36
N SER A 171 -11.81 -4.79 8.55
CA SER A 171 -12.39 -5.34 9.78
C SER A 171 -13.88 -5.02 9.92
N GLU A 172 -14.33 -3.86 9.46
CA GLU A 172 -15.75 -3.50 9.39
C GLU A 172 -16.51 -4.41 8.42
N LEU A 173 -15.98 -4.66 7.24
CA LEU A 173 -16.56 -5.54 6.22
C LEU A 173 -16.64 -7.01 6.67
N THR A 174 -15.71 -7.46 7.49
CA THR A 174 -15.63 -8.84 8.00
C THR A 174 -16.28 -9.03 9.36
N ASP A 175 -16.97 -8.00 9.85
CA ASP A 175 -17.65 -7.98 11.17
C ASP A 175 -16.69 -8.23 12.35
N SER A 176 -15.49 -7.62 12.27
CA SER A 176 -14.42 -7.76 13.26
C SER A 176 -13.78 -6.41 13.63
N ARG A 177 -14.53 -5.30 13.56
CA ARG A 177 -14.04 -3.92 13.75
C ARG A 177 -13.22 -3.73 15.02
N GLU A 178 -13.72 -4.20 16.16
CA GLU A 178 -13.04 -4.03 17.45
C GLU A 178 -11.65 -4.68 17.43
N LYS A 179 -11.56 -5.89 16.87
CA LYS A 179 -10.28 -6.58 16.68
C LYS A 179 -9.36 -5.83 15.72
N GLY A 180 -9.91 -5.27 14.64
CA GLY A 180 -9.14 -4.46 13.70
C GLY A 180 -8.55 -3.21 14.34
N ILE A 181 -9.34 -2.50 15.15
CA ILE A 181 -8.89 -1.34 15.91
C ILE A 181 -7.80 -1.72 16.93
N GLU A 182 -7.99 -2.82 17.66
CA GLU A 182 -7.00 -3.33 18.61
C GLU A 182 -5.66 -3.63 17.92
N ILE A 183 -5.68 -4.41 16.83
CA ILE A 183 -4.47 -4.76 16.07
C ILE A 183 -3.80 -3.51 15.52
N PHE A 184 -4.57 -2.60 14.90
CA PHE A 184 -4.02 -1.36 14.36
C PHE A 184 -3.38 -0.50 15.45
N SER A 185 -3.99 -0.40 16.65
CA SER A 185 -3.50 0.47 17.72
C SER A 185 -2.06 0.17 18.18
N GLU A 186 -1.57 -1.03 17.94
CA GLU A 186 -0.19 -1.42 18.26
C GLU A 186 0.84 -0.97 17.21
N ILE A 187 0.40 -0.72 15.96
CA ILE A 187 1.30 -0.32 14.88
C ILE A 187 1.90 1.07 15.12
N PRO A 188 1.09 2.12 15.41
CA PRO A 188 1.63 3.45 15.70
C PRO A 188 2.59 3.47 16.89
N LYS A 189 2.32 2.70 17.93
CA LYS A 189 3.19 2.63 19.12
C LYS A 189 4.61 2.20 18.75
N ARG A 190 4.74 1.11 17.96
CA ARG A 190 6.03 0.62 17.49
C ARG A 190 6.69 1.60 16.52
N TYR A 191 5.92 2.13 15.57
CA TYR A 191 6.42 3.09 14.59
C TYR A 191 6.97 4.36 15.24
N LEU A 192 6.21 4.99 16.12
CA LEU A 192 6.59 6.22 16.79
C LEU A 192 7.77 6.03 17.77
N SER A 193 7.88 4.87 18.40
CA SER A 193 9.05 4.54 19.22
C SER A 193 10.34 4.47 18.40
N LEU A 194 10.27 3.93 17.19
CA LEU A 194 11.41 3.91 16.26
C LEU A 194 11.74 5.31 15.74
N LYS A 195 10.73 6.07 15.33
CA LYS A 195 10.90 7.47 14.88
C LYS A 195 11.60 8.33 15.94
N ALA A 196 11.25 8.16 17.21
CA ALA A 196 11.86 8.91 18.29
C ALA A 196 13.39 8.73 18.38
N LEU A 197 13.92 7.60 17.91
CA LEU A 197 15.37 7.35 17.89
C LEU A 197 16.11 8.30 16.93
N THR A 198 15.44 8.80 15.91
CA THR A 198 16.05 9.65 14.88
C THR A 198 15.94 11.14 15.16
N GLU A 199 15.21 11.56 16.19
CA GLU A 199 14.97 12.99 16.50
C GLU A 199 16.26 13.76 16.83
N SER A 200 17.30 13.07 17.29
CA SER A 200 18.58 13.67 17.69
C SER A 200 19.71 13.45 16.68
N VAL A 201 19.45 12.90 15.50
CA VAL A 201 20.52 12.70 14.50
C VAL A 201 21.05 14.04 13.99
N GLY A 202 22.37 14.16 13.96
CA GLY A 202 23.04 15.41 13.58
C GLY A 202 23.18 15.61 12.06
N GLN A 203 23.10 14.53 11.29
CA GLN A 203 23.22 14.54 9.85
C GLN A 203 22.11 13.72 9.21
N CYS A 204 21.43 14.33 8.25
CA CYS A 204 20.39 13.68 7.45
C CYS A 204 20.97 13.39 6.05
N PRO A 205 21.34 12.13 5.75
CA PRO A 205 21.80 11.79 4.41
C PRO A 205 20.70 11.98 3.36
N THR A 206 21.09 12.33 2.14
CA THR A 206 20.17 12.52 1.03
C THR A 206 19.87 11.21 0.30
N VAL A 207 18.62 11.03 -0.12
CA VAL A 207 18.13 9.77 -0.68
C VAL A 207 17.45 10.00 -2.03
N MET A 208 17.81 9.22 -3.03
CA MET A 208 17.14 9.11 -4.32
C MET A 208 16.32 7.81 -4.38
N PHE A 209 15.12 7.87 -4.98
CA PHE A 209 14.22 6.72 -5.14
C PHE A 209 14.08 6.29 -6.59
N ASN A 210 13.74 5.01 -6.77
CA ASN A 210 13.32 4.40 -8.02
C ASN A 210 14.43 4.31 -9.06
N THR A 211 14.05 3.97 -10.29
CA THR A 211 14.90 3.90 -11.47
C THR A 211 14.22 4.61 -12.63
N PRO A 212 14.97 5.02 -13.67
CA PRO A 212 14.36 5.60 -14.85
C PRO A 212 13.44 4.60 -15.56
N TRP A 213 12.42 5.14 -16.19
CA TRP A 213 11.54 4.42 -17.09
C TRP A 213 11.50 5.15 -18.43
N ASN A 214 11.93 4.48 -19.49
CA ASN A 214 12.16 5.10 -20.80
C ASN A 214 13.12 6.31 -20.66
N ASP A 215 12.72 7.47 -21.16
CA ASP A 215 13.51 8.70 -21.14
C ASP A 215 13.16 9.65 -19.98
N SER A 216 12.55 9.14 -18.92
CA SER A 216 12.15 9.92 -17.77
C SER A 216 12.38 9.20 -16.45
N TRP A 217 12.34 9.94 -15.35
CA TRP A 217 12.39 9.41 -14.00
C TRP A 217 11.17 9.90 -13.20
N VAL A 218 10.39 8.97 -12.67
CA VAL A 218 9.22 9.31 -11.86
C VAL A 218 9.64 9.64 -10.45
N MET A 219 9.39 10.88 -10.04
CA MET A 219 9.72 11.42 -8.73
C MET A 219 8.45 11.51 -7.87
N PRO A 220 8.38 10.74 -6.77
CA PRO A 220 7.30 10.87 -5.80
C PRO A 220 7.19 12.31 -5.25
N SER A 221 6.00 12.66 -4.76
CA SER A 221 5.80 13.90 -4.02
C SER A 221 6.62 13.93 -2.73
N THR A 222 7.02 15.13 -2.30
CA THR A 222 7.59 15.35 -0.95
C THR A 222 6.61 15.01 0.17
N LYS A 223 5.32 14.90 -0.14
CA LYS A 223 4.25 14.47 0.77
C LYS A 223 3.92 12.98 0.67
N SER A 224 4.60 12.23 -0.20
CA SER A 224 4.35 10.79 -0.34
C SER A 224 4.72 10.04 0.93
N TYR A 225 4.06 8.89 1.15
CA TYR A 225 4.39 8.03 2.29
C TYR A 225 5.85 7.59 2.30
N MET A 226 6.47 7.45 1.12
CA MET A 226 7.89 7.08 1.01
C MET A 226 8.81 8.22 1.44
N ALA A 227 8.50 9.46 1.06
CA ALA A 227 9.22 10.64 1.54
C ALA A 227 9.06 10.81 3.05
N GLN A 228 7.88 10.51 3.59
CA GLN A 228 7.63 10.52 5.03
C GLN A 228 8.45 9.44 5.77
N LEU A 229 8.49 8.20 5.24
CA LEU A 229 9.32 7.12 5.81
C LEU A 229 10.79 7.50 5.87
N VAL A 230 11.32 8.08 4.80
CA VAL A 230 12.72 8.52 4.76
C VAL A 230 12.99 9.63 5.77
N ALA A 231 12.09 10.61 5.88
CA ALA A 231 12.21 11.68 6.87
C ALA A 231 12.13 11.13 8.30
N ASP A 232 11.19 10.22 8.59
CA ASP A 232 11.05 9.58 9.89
C ASP A 232 12.23 8.68 10.24
N ALA A 233 12.95 8.18 9.22
CA ALA A 233 14.19 7.44 9.38
C ALA A 233 15.44 8.32 9.56
N GLY A 234 15.30 9.64 9.66
CA GLY A 234 16.40 10.58 9.85
C GLY A 234 17.21 10.86 8.58
N ALA A 235 16.59 10.77 7.42
CA ALA A 235 17.19 11.08 6.13
C ALA A 235 16.35 12.10 5.35
N GLU A 236 16.81 12.49 4.17
CA GLU A 236 16.19 13.55 3.40
C GLU A 236 15.97 13.12 1.94
N TYR A 237 14.73 13.14 1.47
CA TYR A 237 14.43 12.94 0.06
C TYR A 237 15.04 14.06 -0.77
N ILE A 238 15.87 13.72 -1.76
CA ILE A 238 16.69 14.71 -2.48
C ILE A 238 15.87 15.64 -3.38
N TYR A 239 14.73 15.18 -3.94
CA TYR A 239 13.91 15.97 -4.84
C TYR A 239 12.84 16.78 -4.08
N LYS A 240 12.92 18.12 -4.14
CA LYS A 240 12.07 19.03 -3.36
C LYS A 240 11.01 19.76 -4.18
N GLU A 241 11.03 19.65 -5.50
CA GLU A 241 10.23 20.51 -6.39
C GLU A 241 8.81 19.99 -6.64
N ASN A 242 8.45 18.82 -6.10
CA ASN A 242 7.11 18.28 -6.22
C ASN A 242 6.43 18.17 -4.86
N SER A 243 5.59 19.13 -4.51
CA SER A 243 4.76 19.13 -3.31
C SER A 243 3.27 18.86 -3.60
N SER A 244 2.94 18.42 -4.82
CA SER A 244 1.58 18.04 -5.23
C SER A 244 1.14 16.73 -4.55
N ASN A 245 -0.08 16.30 -4.81
CA ASN A 245 -0.61 15.02 -4.32
C ASN A 245 -0.31 13.83 -5.26
N SER A 246 0.55 14.02 -6.26
CA SER A 246 0.89 13.00 -7.26
C SER A 246 2.37 13.04 -7.60
N SER A 247 2.88 11.93 -8.15
CA SER A 247 4.24 11.89 -8.70
C SER A 247 4.35 12.76 -9.95
N THR A 248 5.56 13.23 -10.24
CA THR A 248 5.90 13.94 -11.46
C THR A 248 7.07 13.25 -12.18
N SER A 249 7.19 13.47 -13.48
CA SER A 249 8.33 12.95 -14.24
C SER A 249 9.34 14.07 -14.52
N ILE A 250 10.63 13.76 -14.37
CA ILE A 250 11.74 14.64 -14.73
C ILE A 250 12.57 14.00 -15.84
N GLY A 251 13.28 14.82 -16.62
CA GLY A 251 14.20 14.35 -17.64
C GLY A 251 15.44 13.69 -17.03
N LEU A 252 16.09 12.81 -17.81
CA LEU A 252 17.26 12.05 -17.35
C LEU A 252 18.45 12.94 -17.01
N GLU A 253 18.60 14.10 -17.63
CA GLU A 253 19.68 15.06 -17.32
C GLU A 253 19.50 15.63 -15.90
N THR A 254 18.28 16.05 -15.56
CA THR A 254 17.97 16.55 -14.21
C THR A 254 18.16 15.43 -13.18
N ALA A 255 17.67 14.22 -13.47
CA ALA A 255 17.84 13.05 -12.61
C ALA A 255 19.32 12.70 -12.39
N TYR A 256 20.15 12.79 -13.45
CA TYR A 256 21.59 12.56 -13.35
C TYR A 256 22.25 13.56 -12.39
N GLY A 257 21.88 14.82 -12.48
CA GLY A 257 22.39 15.85 -11.55
C GLY A 257 22.03 15.59 -10.10
N LEU A 258 20.83 15.06 -9.84
CA LEU A 258 20.38 14.69 -8.49
C LEU A 258 21.11 13.46 -7.95
N ILE A 259 21.20 12.39 -8.75
CA ILE A 259 21.74 11.12 -8.28
C ILE A 259 23.26 11.20 -8.02
N GLN A 260 23.97 12.12 -8.68
CA GLN A 260 25.38 12.38 -8.40
C GLN A 260 25.61 13.03 -7.02
N LYS A 261 24.55 13.55 -6.40
CA LYS A 261 24.60 14.20 -5.08
C LYS A 261 23.98 13.32 -3.98
N ALA A 262 23.13 12.36 -4.34
CA ALA A 262 22.43 11.51 -3.39
C ALA A 262 23.40 10.58 -2.65
N ASP A 263 23.34 10.59 -1.32
CA ASP A 263 24.16 9.72 -0.46
C ASP A 263 23.69 8.26 -0.54
N TYR A 264 22.39 8.04 -0.73
CA TYR A 264 21.79 6.73 -0.88
C TYR A 264 20.88 6.68 -2.11
N TRP A 265 20.81 5.49 -2.71
CA TRP A 265 19.88 5.19 -3.78
C TRP A 265 19.08 3.94 -3.38
N ILE A 266 17.75 4.05 -3.27
CA ILE A 266 16.88 2.98 -2.80
C ILE A 266 15.73 2.69 -3.76
N ASN A 267 15.11 1.50 -3.61
CA ASN A 267 13.96 1.05 -4.42
C ASN A 267 14.29 0.99 -5.91
N VAL A 268 15.37 0.28 -6.22
CA VAL A 268 15.99 0.27 -7.55
C VAL A 268 15.42 -0.82 -8.47
N GLY A 269 14.12 -0.95 -8.52
CA GLY A 269 13.40 -1.86 -9.41
C GLY A 269 13.62 -3.34 -9.07
N SER A 270 13.95 -4.15 -10.07
CA SER A 270 14.16 -5.59 -9.90
C SER A 270 15.59 -6.00 -9.56
N ALA A 271 16.55 -5.07 -9.56
CA ALA A 271 17.95 -5.37 -9.35
C ALA A 271 18.21 -6.05 -8.00
N THR A 272 18.98 -7.11 -8.00
CA THR A 272 19.42 -7.87 -6.83
C THR A 272 20.92 -7.72 -6.56
N SER A 273 21.67 -7.09 -7.48
CA SER A 273 23.10 -6.77 -7.36
C SER A 273 23.41 -5.42 -8.02
N LEU A 274 24.56 -4.84 -7.69
CA LEU A 274 25.06 -3.62 -8.35
C LEU A 274 25.33 -3.84 -9.84
N ASP A 275 25.79 -5.03 -10.23
CA ASP A 275 26.07 -5.33 -11.63
C ASP A 275 24.80 -5.41 -12.47
N GLU A 276 23.73 -5.98 -11.94
CA GLU A 276 22.41 -5.94 -12.57
C GLU A 276 21.92 -4.50 -12.72
N LEU A 277 22.01 -3.70 -11.66
CA LEU A 277 21.60 -2.30 -11.68
C LEU A 277 22.34 -1.49 -12.74
N LYS A 278 23.67 -1.62 -12.81
CA LYS A 278 24.50 -0.96 -13.82
C LYS A 278 24.19 -1.42 -15.25
N THR A 279 23.89 -2.70 -15.43
CA THR A 279 23.56 -3.26 -16.74
C THR A 279 22.23 -2.71 -17.26
N VAL A 280 21.22 -2.62 -16.39
CA VAL A 280 19.89 -2.09 -16.76
C VAL A 280 19.91 -0.56 -16.88
N ASN A 281 20.72 0.11 -16.09
CA ASN A 281 20.78 1.58 -16.03
C ASN A 281 22.22 2.09 -16.29
N PRO A 282 22.81 1.85 -17.47
CA PRO A 282 24.22 2.16 -17.73
C PRO A 282 24.55 3.65 -17.63
N LYS A 283 23.61 4.55 -17.91
CA LYS A 283 23.78 6.00 -17.78
C LYS A 283 23.99 6.46 -16.33
N PHE A 284 23.61 5.63 -15.36
CA PHE A 284 23.68 5.93 -13.92
C PHE A 284 24.65 5.00 -13.17
N ALA A 285 25.46 4.24 -13.91
CA ALA A 285 26.43 3.30 -13.34
C ALA A 285 27.53 3.99 -12.50
N ASP A 286 27.76 5.27 -12.71
CA ASP A 286 28.73 6.11 -12.00
C ASP A 286 28.07 6.98 -10.90
N ALA A 287 26.81 6.73 -10.53
CA ALA A 287 26.14 7.44 -9.46
C ALA A 287 26.95 7.38 -8.14
N LYS A 288 26.92 8.46 -7.35
CA LYS A 288 27.61 8.52 -6.06
C LYS A 288 27.35 7.30 -5.20
N ALA A 289 26.08 6.94 -5.01
CA ALA A 289 25.68 5.79 -4.20
C ALA A 289 26.22 4.45 -4.73
N VAL A 290 26.39 4.30 -6.07
CA VAL A 290 27.00 3.11 -6.66
C VAL A 290 28.50 3.05 -6.32
N ARG A 291 29.22 4.16 -6.45
CA ARG A 291 30.66 4.22 -6.09
C ARG A 291 30.91 3.99 -4.61
N GLU A 292 30.02 4.51 -3.75
CA GLU A 292 30.13 4.43 -2.30
C GLU A 292 29.48 3.16 -1.72
N ARG A 293 28.85 2.34 -2.58
CA ARG A 293 28.12 1.10 -2.19
C ARG A 293 27.02 1.36 -1.17
N THR A 294 26.24 2.42 -1.38
CA THR A 294 25.09 2.80 -0.55
C THR A 294 23.76 2.64 -1.31
N VAL A 295 23.68 1.57 -2.10
CA VAL A 295 22.46 1.20 -2.84
C VAL A 295 21.74 0.08 -2.13
N TYR A 296 20.44 0.27 -1.89
CA TYR A 296 19.58 -0.71 -1.23
C TYR A 296 18.29 -0.92 -2.03
N ASN A 297 17.79 -2.14 -2.04
CA ASN A 297 16.52 -2.44 -2.70
C ASN A 297 15.54 -3.14 -1.75
N ASN A 298 14.26 -2.88 -1.94
CA ASN A 298 13.16 -3.39 -1.13
C ASN A 298 12.70 -4.80 -1.54
N ASN A 299 13.59 -5.60 -2.11
CA ASN A 299 13.28 -6.92 -2.65
C ASN A 299 14.05 -8.07 -1.97
N LEU A 300 14.34 -7.94 -0.68
CA LEU A 300 14.99 -9.02 0.07
C LEU A 300 14.09 -10.26 0.15
N ARG A 301 12.78 -10.07 0.21
CA ARG A 301 11.80 -11.15 0.41
C ARG A 301 11.05 -11.45 -0.89
N LEU A 302 11.77 -11.99 -1.86
CA LEU A 302 11.20 -12.48 -3.12
C LEU A 302 10.79 -13.94 -3.01
N THR A 303 9.64 -14.28 -3.59
CA THR A 303 9.27 -15.67 -3.85
C THR A 303 9.99 -16.19 -5.11
N PRO A 304 10.08 -17.51 -5.31
CA PRO A 304 10.66 -18.08 -6.53
C PRO A 304 9.98 -17.64 -7.84
N THR A 305 8.72 -17.23 -7.76
CA THR A 305 7.92 -16.73 -8.90
C THR A 305 7.99 -15.22 -9.07
N GLY A 306 8.74 -14.51 -8.22
CA GLY A 306 8.96 -13.07 -8.31
C GLY A 306 8.01 -12.20 -7.47
N GLY A 307 7.16 -12.80 -6.64
CA GLY A 307 6.37 -12.06 -5.66
C GLY A 307 7.27 -11.35 -4.65
N ASN A 308 7.00 -10.10 -4.37
CA ASN A 308 7.78 -9.29 -3.43
C ASN A 308 6.93 -8.92 -2.21
N ASP A 309 7.28 -9.46 -1.05
CA ASP A 309 6.56 -9.25 0.21
C ASP A 309 6.52 -7.78 0.66
N TYR A 310 7.47 -6.95 0.22
CA TYR A 310 7.41 -5.51 0.47
C TYR A 310 6.11 -4.88 -0.05
N TRP A 311 5.65 -5.27 -1.23
CA TRP A 311 4.41 -4.77 -1.81
C TRP A 311 3.15 -5.40 -1.22
N GLU A 312 3.30 -6.37 -0.34
CA GLU A 312 2.21 -7.07 0.32
C GLU A 312 2.15 -6.74 1.82
N SER A 313 3.06 -7.27 2.63
CA SER A 313 2.98 -7.16 4.09
C SER A 313 3.47 -5.82 4.66
N ALA A 314 4.29 -5.06 3.93
CA ALA A 314 4.81 -3.79 4.44
C ALA A 314 3.72 -2.74 4.70
N VAL A 315 2.57 -2.84 4.03
CA VAL A 315 1.43 -1.92 4.25
C VAL A 315 0.95 -1.92 5.70
N ILE A 316 0.97 -3.06 6.37
CA ILE A 316 0.56 -3.22 7.78
C ILE A 316 1.76 -3.31 8.74
N ARG A 317 2.97 -3.20 8.23
CA ARG A 317 4.23 -3.26 9.00
C ARG A 317 5.13 -2.07 8.68
N PRO A 318 4.60 -0.83 8.71
CA PRO A 318 5.42 0.35 8.45
C PRO A 318 6.52 0.53 9.48
N ASP A 319 6.34 0.03 10.70
CA ASP A 319 7.36 -0.03 11.75
C ASP A 319 8.58 -0.85 11.33
N VAL A 320 8.39 -1.98 10.65
CA VAL A 320 9.49 -2.81 10.15
C VAL A 320 10.21 -2.15 8.98
N VAL A 321 9.48 -1.50 8.08
CA VAL A 321 10.09 -0.70 7.00
C VAL A 321 10.90 0.46 7.57
N LEU A 322 10.34 1.17 8.55
CA LEU A 322 11.05 2.27 9.23
C LEU A 322 12.32 1.77 9.91
N ARG A 323 12.26 0.62 10.59
CA ARG A 323 13.43 -0.01 11.23
C ARG A 323 14.53 -0.31 10.23
N ASP A 324 14.17 -0.90 9.07
CA ASP A 324 15.14 -1.16 8.00
C ASP A 324 15.80 0.12 7.50
N LEU A 325 15.02 1.17 7.26
CA LEU A 325 15.53 2.45 6.79
C LEU A 325 16.42 3.14 7.85
N ILE A 326 16.07 3.08 9.12
CA ILE A 326 16.92 3.58 10.19
C ILE A 326 18.25 2.81 10.22
N HIS A 327 18.21 1.49 10.10
CA HIS A 327 19.43 0.68 10.02
C HIS A 327 20.31 1.06 8.82
N ILE A 328 19.70 1.36 7.67
CA ILE A 328 20.42 1.76 6.46
C ILE A 328 21.11 3.13 6.64
N PHE A 329 20.37 4.11 7.19
CA PHE A 329 20.88 5.48 7.29
C PHE A 329 21.67 5.75 8.58
N HIS A 330 21.33 5.06 9.65
CA HIS A 330 21.89 5.24 11.00
C HIS A 330 22.04 3.87 11.71
N PRO A 331 22.95 3.01 11.23
CA PRO A 331 23.10 1.63 11.75
C PRO A 331 23.43 1.56 13.24
N GLU A 332 23.98 2.63 13.80
CA GLU A 332 24.28 2.75 15.24
C GLU A 332 23.00 2.81 16.11
N LEU A 333 21.86 3.28 15.56
CA LEU A 333 20.61 3.39 16.29
C LEU A 333 19.84 2.06 16.33
N VAL A 334 19.92 1.28 15.26
CA VAL A 334 19.22 0.00 15.13
C VAL A 334 20.19 -1.01 14.49
N PRO A 335 20.89 -1.82 15.29
CA PRO A 335 21.90 -2.75 14.79
C PRO A 335 21.36 -4.05 14.18
N ASP A 336 20.04 -4.23 14.16
CA ASP A 336 19.39 -5.47 13.72
C ASP A 336 19.57 -5.70 12.21
N SER A 337 19.35 -6.95 11.77
CA SER A 337 19.37 -7.31 10.37
C SER A 337 18.16 -6.74 9.60
N LEU A 338 18.36 -6.49 8.31
CA LEU A 338 17.30 -6.04 7.39
C LEU A 338 16.21 -7.12 7.20
N TYR A 339 14.98 -6.69 7.03
CA TYR A 339 13.82 -7.57 6.78
C TYR A 339 13.28 -7.46 5.35
N TYR A 340 13.00 -6.26 4.88
CA TYR A 340 12.50 -5.99 3.52
C TYR A 340 13.59 -5.57 2.54
N TYR A 341 14.60 -4.87 3.03
CA TYR A 341 15.66 -4.31 2.21
C TYR A 341 16.86 -5.23 2.12
N ARG A 342 17.54 -5.20 0.97
CA ARG A 342 18.87 -5.80 0.79
C ARG A 342 19.86 -4.72 0.39
N HIS A 343 21.08 -4.87 0.83
CA HIS A 343 22.23 -4.14 0.30
C HIS A 343 22.61 -4.73 -1.06
N LEU A 344 22.80 -3.89 -2.07
CA LEU A 344 23.30 -4.34 -3.37
C LEU A 344 24.83 -4.32 -3.37
N GLU A 345 25.41 -5.46 -3.63
CA GLU A 345 26.86 -5.66 -3.72
C GLU A 345 27.31 -6.00 -5.14
#